data_bac27c58f0699cc7940d5626aaa7cf94
#
_entry.id   bac27c58f0699cc7940d5626aaa7cf94
#
_cell.length_a   1.000
_cell.length_b   1.000
_cell.length_c   1.000
_cell.angle_alpha   90.00
_cell.angle_beta   90.00
_cell.angle_gamma   90.00
#
_symmetry.space_group_name_H-M   'P 1'
#
loop_
_entity.id
_entity.type
_entity.pdbx_description
1 polymer ?
#
loop_
_entity_poly.entity_id
_entity_poly.type
_entity_poly.pdbx_seq_one_letter_code
_entity_poly.pdbx_strand_id
1 'polypeptide(L)'
;MKIYNAIMWSAVFLAFVISGTIAFGANNSIYITQSGTALTMNLDQIGNSNVIGTSGTRATFAGSTITVDVDQTGDSNTLAATVAQGNNTSFTVNTTGDSNVSSIVGGGSGDIAGTDFDYAATGDSNVLTFVQGASAAATSGNQDFAVTGTSNDVNVRCEVVGCVNSWTVSGNSNDIDTTQTGNANHSITGVITGNSNNIDVDQTNAGGSTTGILSIIATTSSGTIDIDQCTSGC
;
A
#
# COMPACT_ATOMS: atom_id res chain seq x y z
N MET A 1 -13.41 26.62 53.96
CA MET A 1 -12.76 27.01 52.71
C MET A 1 -12.05 25.76 52.15
N LYS A 2 -12.69 25.08 51.18
CA LYS A 2 -12.17 23.84 50.61
C LYS A 2 -11.43 24.23 49.33
N ILE A 3 -10.11 24.00 49.30
CA ILE A 3 -9.26 24.20 48.14
C ILE A 3 -9.39 22.95 47.30
N TYR A 4 -10.01 23.05 46.13
CA TYR A 4 -10.01 21.99 45.12
C TYR A 4 -8.70 22.09 44.32
N ASN A 5 -7.81 21.13 44.52
CA ASN A 5 -6.66 20.92 43.64
C ASN A 5 -7.17 20.40 42.29
N ALA A 6 -7.22 21.25 41.30
CA ALA A 6 -7.40 20.85 39.92
C ALA A 6 -6.08 20.26 39.44
N ILE A 7 -6.02 18.94 39.37
CA ILE A 7 -4.91 18.23 38.66
C ILE A 7 -5.15 18.43 37.19
N MET A 8 -4.44 19.37 36.59
CA MET A 8 -4.33 19.46 35.13
C MET A 8 -3.50 18.28 34.62
N TRP A 9 -4.16 17.35 33.97
CA TRP A 9 -3.49 16.35 33.18
C TRP A 9 -2.97 17.04 31.91
N SER A 10 -1.69 17.41 31.91
CA SER A 10 -1.01 17.79 30.70
C SER A 10 -0.84 16.52 29.88
N ALA A 11 -1.61 16.39 28.81
CA ALA A 11 -1.33 15.41 27.77
C ALA A 11 -0.02 15.82 27.08
N VAL A 12 1.06 15.15 27.41
CA VAL A 12 2.34 15.31 26.70
C VAL A 12 2.17 14.65 25.33
N PHE A 13 1.93 15.47 24.32
CA PHE A 13 2.05 15.04 22.92
C PHE A 13 3.53 14.82 22.63
N LEU A 14 3.98 13.60 22.69
CA LEU A 14 5.31 13.23 22.23
C LEU A 14 5.23 13.04 20.71
N ALA A 15 5.49 14.09 19.94
CA ALA A 15 5.76 13.99 18.53
C ALA A 15 7.14 13.36 18.37
N PHE A 16 7.19 12.12 17.96
CA PHE A 16 8.45 11.43 17.69
C PHE A 16 8.80 11.63 16.23
N VAL A 17 9.78 12.48 15.97
CA VAL A 17 10.38 12.64 14.65
C VAL A 17 11.62 11.77 14.61
N ILE A 18 11.56 10.64 13.93
CA ILE A 18 12.76 9.88 13.56
C ILE A 18 13.22 10.40 12.19
N SER A 19 14.18 11.31 12.20
CA SER A 19 14.84 11.75 11.00
C SER A 19 15.96 10.77 10.64
N GLY A 20 15.74 10.02 9.55
CA GLY A 20 16.75 9.31 8.77
C GLY A 20 17.64 8.33 9.51
N THR A 21 17.33 7.05 9.48
CA THR A 21 18.32 6.00 9.63
C THR A 21 18.84 5.61 8.25
N ILE A 22 20.04 6.06 7.91
CA ILE A 22 20.74 5.60 6.72
C ILE A 22 21.51 4.33 7.11
N ALA A 23 21.11 3.19 6.59
CA ALA A 23 21.85 1.95 6.76
C ALA A 23 22.68 1.67 5.50
N PHE A 24 23.99 1.79 5.61
CA PHE A 24 24.93 1.43 4.56
C PHE A 24 25.50 0.04 4.83
N GLY A 25 25.45 -0.84 3.84
CA GLY A 25 26.10 -2.14 3.93
C GLY A 25 25.39 -3.27 3.21
N ALA A 26 26.08 -4.38 2.99
CA ALA A 26 25.63 -5.49 2.16
C ALA A 26 24.38 -6.26 2.71
N ASN A 27 24.07 -6.12 4.00
CA ASN A 27 22.95 -6.84 4.64
C ASN A 27 22.09 -5.87 5.45
N ASN A 28 21.34 -5.04 4.79
CA ASN A 28 20.44 -4.11 5.45
C ASN A 28 19.24 -4.87 6.06
N SER A 29 18.80 -4.46 7.23
CA SER A 29 17.58 -4.98 7.85
C SER A 29 17.06 -3.96 8.85
N ILE A 30 15.78 -3.63 8.79
CA ILE A 30 15.12 -2.74 9.72
C ILE A 30 13.80 -3.39 10.15
N TYR A 31 13.64 -3.67 11.44
CA TYR A 31 12.40 -4.17 12.02
C TYR A 31 11.82 -3.10 12.93
N ILE A 32 10.64 -2.59 12.57
CA ILE A 32 10.01 -1.48 13.28
C ILE A 32 8.61 -1.87 13.72
N THR A 33 8.29 -1.56 14.97
CA THR A 33 6.93 -1.51 15.46
C THR A 33 6.73 -0.13 16.09
N GLN A 34 5.85 0.67 15.52
CA GLN A 34 5.58 2.02 15.96
C GLN A 34 4.08 2.23 16.15
N SER A 35 3.73 2.88 17.27
CA SER A 35 2.35 3.29 17.54
C SER A 35 2.30 4.69 18.16
N GLY A 36 1.31 5.50 17.77
CA GLY A 36 1.15 6.86 18.29
C GLY A 36 0.00 7.60 17.63
N THR A 37 -0.31 8.78 18.13
CA THR A 37 -1.39 9.62 17.60
C THR A 37 -0.96 10.56 16.49
N ALA A 38 0.33 10.85 16.37
CA ALA A 38 0.92 11.62 15.28
C ALA A 38 2.32 11.07 15.03
N LEU A 39 2.50 10.37 13.92
CA LEU A 39 3.77 9.76 13.54
C LEU A 39 4.22 10.32 12.20
N THR A 40 5.46 10.80 12.16
CA THR A 40 6.17 11.07 10.90
C THR A 40 7.46 10.27 10.92
N MET A 41 7.68 9.46 9.91
CA MET A 41 8.83 8.58 9.81
C MET A 41 9.37 8.60 8.39
N ASN A 42 10.68 8.72 8.28
CA ASN A 42 11.43 8.56 7.04
C ASN A 42 12.47 7.47 7.24
N LEU A 43 12.49 6.49 6.34
CA LEU A 43 13.35 5.31 6.39
C LEU A 43 14.09 5.15 5.08
N ASP A 44 15.39 5.46 5.09
CA ASP A 44 16.25 5.31 3.93
C ASP A 44 17.14 4.07 4.09
N GLN A 45 17.13 3.20 3.12
CA GLN A 45 17.95 1.99 3.08
C GLN A 45 18.73 1.92 1.77
N ILE A 46 20.03 1.99 1.85
CA ILE A 46 20.93 1.94 0.70
C ILE A 46 21.89 0.76 0.83
N GLY A 47 21.97 -0.08 -0.20
CA GLY A 47 22.86 -1.25 -0.21
C GLY A 47 22.26 -2.43 -0.94
N ASN A 48 22.94 -3.58 -0.91
CA ASN A 48 22.65 -4.70 -1.78
C ASN A 48 21.50 -5.61 -1.31
N SER A 49 21.24 -5.71 -0.01
CA SER A 49 20.22 -6.63 0.49
C SER A 49 19.28 -5.91 1.45
N ASN A 50 18.46 -5.07 0.89
CA ASN A 50 17.52 -4.28 1.68
C ASN A 50 16.39 -5.15 2.24
N VAL A 51 16.02 -4.94 3.48
CA VAL A 51 14.84 -5.56 4.13
C VAL A 51 14.33 -4.59 5.17
N ILE A 52 13.05 -4.28 5.23
CA ILE A 52 12.46 -3.49 6.32
C ILE A 52 11.71 -4.40 7.30
N GLY A 53 10.91 -5.32 6.80
CA GLY A 53 10.29 -6.36 7.60
C GLY A 53 10.12 -7.63 6.78
N THR A 54 9.94 -8.76 7.43
CA THR A 54 9.67 -10.05 6.77
C THR A 54 8.24 -10.48 6.96
N SER A 55 7.82 -11.53 6.25
CA SER A 55 6.48 -12.11 6.44
C SER A 55 6.23 -12.62 7.86
N GLY A 56 7.30 -12.98 8.60
CA GLY A 56 7.23 -13.41 10.00
C GLY A 56 7.37 -12.27 11.02
N THR A 57 7.97 -11.15 10.62
CA THR A 57 8.16 -9.96 11.47
C THR A 57 7.96 -8.71 10.61
N ARG A 58 6.71 -8.36 10.36
CA ARG A 58 6.37 -7.18 9.58
C ARG A 58 6.72 -5.91 10.32
N ALA A 59 7.16 -4.89 9.57
CA ALA A 59 7.14 -3.53 10.09
C ALA A 59 5.68 -3.13 10.37
N THR A 60 5.41 -2.61 11.56
CA THR A 60 4.05 -2.26 11.96
C THR A 60 3.96 -0.78 12.30
N PHE A 61 3.04 -0.10 11.64
CA PHE A 61 2.75 1.32 11.83
C PHE A 61 1.29 1.45 12.28
N ALA A 62 1.08 1.98 13.48
CA ALA A 62 -0.25 2.11 14.05
C ALA A 62 -0.47 3.50 14.65
N GLY A 63 -1.63 4.12 14.36
CA GLY A 63 -1.94 5.44 14.93
C GLY A 63 -3.06 6.17 14.22
N SER A 64 -3.38 7.39 14.65
CA SER A 64 -4.48 8.18 14.09
C SER A 64 -4.07 9.16 12.99
N THR A 65 -2.82 9.56 12.94
CA THR A 65 -2.25 10.39 11.86
C THR A 65 -0.83 9.90 11.62
N ILE A 66 -0.62 9.21 10.51
CA ILE A 66 0.65 8.56 10.21
C ILE A 66 1.14 9.08 8.87
N THR A 67 2.38 9.49 8.83
CA THR A 67 3.10 9.76 7.59
C THR A 67 4.37 8.91 7.61
N VAL A 68 4.48 7.99 6.68
CA VAL A 68 5.65 7.12 6.53
C VAL A 68 6.16 7.25 5.11
N ASP A 69 7.45 7.49 4.99
CA ASP A 69 8.17 7.52 3.73
C ASP A 69 9.32 6.52 3.81
N VAL A 70 9.36 5.59 2.87
CA VAL A 70 10.36 4.52 2.83
C VAL A 70 11.03 4.51 1.47
N ASP A 71 12.33 4.74 1.48
CA ASP A 71 13.18 4.66 0.31
C ASP A 71 14.15 3.48 0.42
N GLN A 72 14.05 2.52 -0.50
CA GLN A 72 15.00 1.42 -0.61
C GLN A 72 15.73 1.47 -1.94
N THR A 73 17.04 1.53 -1.89
CA THR A 73 17.91 1.51 -3.08
C THR A 73 18.93 0.38 -2.95
N GLY A 74 18.96 -0.51 -3.92
CA GLY A 74 19.89 -1.64 -3.92
C GLY A 74 19.39 -2.84 -4.72
N ASP A 75 20.09 -3.95 -4.66
CA ASP A 75 19.86 -5.10 -5.53
C ASP A 75 18.71 -6.01 -5.06
N SER A 76 18.47 -6.15 -3.76
CA SER A 76 17.47 -7.09 -3.24
C SER A 76 16.54 -6.42 -2.24
N ASN A 77 15.62 -5.64 -2.76
CA ASN A 77 14.66 -4.93 -1.93
C ASN A 77 13.58 -5.88 -1.39
N THR A 78 13.15 -5.66 -0.19
CA THR A 78 11.98 -6.33 0.39
C THR A 78 11.36 -5.39 1.41
N LEU A 79 10.11 -5.10 1.28
CA LEU A 79 9.30 -4.42 2.29
C LEU A 79 8.12 -5.32 2.67
N ALA A 80 8.01 -5.69 3.93
CA ALA A 80 6.81 -6.29 4.48
C ALA A 80 6.28 -5.38 5.58
N ALA A 81 5.15 -4.75 5.37
CA ALA A 81 4.58 -3.76 6.28
C ALA A 81 3.12 -4.05 6.61
N THR A 82 2.72 -3.65 7.80
CA THR A 82 1.33 -3.59 8.24
C THR A 82 1.02 -2.19 8.72
N VAL A 83 0.02 -1.57 8.11
CA VAL A 83 -0.52 -0.27 8.56
C VAL A 83 -1.81 -0.55 9.30
N ALA A 84 -1.80 -0.37 10.61
CA ALA A 84 -2.92 -0.68 11.49
C ALA A 84 -3.47 0.59 12.13
N GLN A 85 -4.77 0.79 12.05
CA GLN A 85 -5.51 1.86 12.73
C GLN A 85 -4.99 3.27 12.41
N GLY A 86 -5.54 3.90 11.39
CA GLY A 86 -5.20 5.29 11.11
C GLY A 86 -6.29 6.03 10.37
N ASN A 87 -6.74 7.13 10.95
CA ASN A 87 -7.41 8.18 10.20
C ASN A 87 -6.31 9.07 9.60
N ASN A 88 -6.38 9.40 8.31
CA ASN A 88 -5.41 10.23 7.61
C ASN A 88 -3.97 9.64 7.64
N THR A 89 -3.80 8.50 7.03
CA THR A 89 -2.48 7.87 6.85
C THR A 89 -1.97 8.16 5.44
N SER A 90 -0.74 8.66 5.35
CA SER A 90 0.02 8.74 4.12
C SER A 90 1.20 7.78 4.23
N PHE A 91 1.28 6.85 3.30
CA PHE A 91 2.31 5.83 3.28
C PHE A 91 2.94 5.77 1.89
N THR A 92 4.15 6.27 1.79
CA THR A 92 4.92 6.30 0.54
C THR A 92 6.02 5.27 0.60
N VAL A 93 6.17 4.49 -0.46
CA VAL A 93 7.25 3.51 -0.59
C VAL A 93 7.87 3.62 -1.97
N ASN A 94 9.16 3.89 -2.01
CA ASN A 94 9.95 3.89 -3.23
C ASN A 94 11.02 2.80 -3.15
N THR A 95 11.02 1.90 -4.10
CA THR A 95 12.04 0.85 -4.21
C THR A 95 12.75 0.92 -5.55
N THR A 96 14.07 0.89 -5.52
CA THR A 96 14.90 0.87 -6.73
C THR A 96 15.94 -0.24 -6.63
N GLY A 97 15.96 -1.15 -7.59
CA GLY A 97 16.88 -2.28 -7.58
C GLY A 97 16.38 -3.44 -8.41
N ASP A 98 17.15 -4.52 -8.47
CA ASP A 98 16.91 -5.64 -9.35
C ASP A 98 15.79 -6.59 -8.88
N SER A 99 15.60 -6.75 -7.56
CA SER A 99 14.63 -7.72 -7.02
C SER A 99 13.72 -7.07 -6.00
N ASN A 100 12.77 -6.32 -6.47
CA ASN A 100 11.79 -5.67 -5.61
C ASN A 100 10.72 -6.66 -5.15
N VAL A 101 10.40 -6.68 -3.91
CA VAL A 101 9.26 -7.40 -3.34
C VAL A 101 8.62 -6.51 -2.28
N SER A 102 7.35 -6.28 -2.38
CA SER A 102 6.61 -5.49 -1.41
C SER A 102 5.31 -6.18 -1.03
N SER A 103 5.09 -6.37 0.24
CA SER A 103 3.88 -6.95 0.78
C SER A 103 3.32 -6.05 1.86
N ILE A 104 2.20 -5.40 1.59
CA ILE A 104 1.63 -4.39 2.46
C ILE A 104 0.20 -4.76 2.81
N VAL A 105 -0.10 -4.76 4.10
CA VAL A 105 -1.44 -5.01 4.61
C VAL A 105 -1.92 -3.76 5.33
N GLY A 106 -2.93 -3.13 4.78
CA GLY A 106 -3.65 -2.02 5.38
C GLY A 106 -4.93 -2.50 6.08
N GLY A 107 -5.20 -1.98 7.28
CA GLY A 107 -6.41 -2.32 8.00
C GLY A 107 -6.30 -3.57 8.86
N GLY A 108 -5.73 -3.44 10.04
CA GLY A 108 -6.02 -4.33 11.15
C GLY A 108 -7.44 -4.10 11.70
N SER A 109 -7.72 -4.47 12.92
CA SER A 109 -9.04 -4.38 13.58
C SER A 109 -9.60 -2.97 13.83
N GLY A 110 -9.26 -1.96 13.05
CA GLY A 110 -9.71 -0.57 13.16
C GLY A 110 -10.00 0.11 11.83
N ASP A 111 -10.80 1.17 11.85
CA ASP A 111 -11.12 1.98 10.69
C ASP A 111 -9.86 2.60 10.08
N ILE A 112 -9.61 2.35 8.80
CA ILE A 112 -8.67 3.14 8.00
C ILE A 112 -9.50 4.09 7.16
N ALA A 113 -9.75 5.29 7.67
CA ALA A 113 -10.41 6.34 6.91
C ALA A 113 -9.35 7.24 6.28
N GLY A 114 -9.42 7.45 4.95
CA GLY A 114 -8.54 8.36 4.24
C GLY A 114 -7.07 7.93 4.22
N THR A 115 -6.80 6.69 3.87
CA THR A 115 -5.42 6.24 3.62
C THR A 115 -5.02 6.61 2.20
N ASP A 116 -3.94 7.36 2.08
CA ASP A 116 -3.26 7.64 0.83
C ASP A 116 -2.01 6.77 0.76
N PHE A 117 -1.97 5.91 -0.23
CA PHE A 117 -0.90 4.94 -0.39
C PHE A 117 -0.25 5.09 -1.76
N ASP A 118 1.00 5.53 -1.75
CA ASP A 118 1.82 5.69 -2.95
C ASP A 118 2.93 4.64 -2.97
N TYR A 119 3.02 3.88 -4.03
CA TYR A 119 4.07 2.91 -4.25
C TYR A 119 4.74 3.09 -5.59
N ALA A 120 6.05 3.23 -5.59
CA ALA A 120 6.85 3.23 -6.80
C ALA A 120 7.95 2.17 -6.72
N ALA A 121 8.01 1.30 -7.73
CA ALA A 121 9.09 0.32 -7.86
C ALA A 121 9.75 0.43 -9.23
N THR A 122 11.07 0.43 -9.24
CA THR A 122 11.87 0.42 -10.46
C THR A 122 12.93 -0.68 -10.35
N GLY A 123 12.92 -1.61 -11.28
CA GLY A 123 13.87 -2.74 -11.29
C GLY A 123 13.41 -3.87 -12.19
N ASP A 124 14.16 -4.97 -12.20
CA ASP A 124 13.94 -6.06 -13.13
C ASP A 124 12.82 -7.03 -12.70
N SER A 125 12.66 -7.27 -11.41
CA SER A 125 11.70 -8.27 -10.90
C SER A 125 10.85 -7.66 -9.82
N ASN A 126 9.81 -6.94 -10.21
CA ASN A 126 8.91 -6.30 -9.27
C ASN A 126 7.78 -7.25 -8.86
N VAL A 127 7.50 -7.32 -7.59
CA VAL A 127 6.33 -7.98 -7.02
C VAL A 127 5.69 -7.04 -6.02
N LEU A 128 4.43 -6.75 -6.19
CA LEU A 128 3.64 -5.98 -5.22
C LEU A 128 2.41 -6.79 -4.81
N THR A 129 2.26 -6.99 -3.51
CA THR A 129 1.00 -7.48 -2.93
C THR A 129 0.49 -6.44 -1.96
N PHE A 130 -0.65 -5.87 -2.26
CA PHE A 130 -1.33 -4.90 -1.42
C PHE A 130 -2.71 -5.39 -1.03
N VAL A 131 -3.00 -5.43 0.26
CA VAL A 131 -4.32 -5.81 0.78
C VAL A 131 -4.83 -4.73 1.71
N GLN A 132 -5.98 -4.16 1.41
CA GLN A 132 -6.65 -3.18 2.27
C GLN A 132 -8.01 -3.71 2.75
N GLY A 133 -8.27 -3.58 4.05
CA GLY A 133 -9.58 -3.84 4.63
C GLY A 133 -9.86 -5.28 5.01
N ALA A 134 -8.86 -6.13 5.16
CA ALA A 134 -9.02 -7.57 5.45
C ALA A 134 -9.86 -7.90 6.70
N SER A 135 -10.26 -6.94 7.53
CA SER A 135 -10.99 -7.23 8.78
C SER A 135 -11.92 -6.13 9.28
N ALA A 136 -12.04 -4.97 8.65
CA ALA A 136 -12.85 -3.86 9.18
C ALA A 136 -13.39 -2.95 8.08
N ALA A 137 -14.49 -2.27 8.37
CA ALA A 137 -15.10 -1.26 7.53
C ALA A 137 -14.17 -0.04 7.41
N ALA A 138 -13.22 -0.06 6.50
CA ALA A 138 -12.49 1.13 6.10
C ALA A 138 -13.34 1.95 5.14
N THR A 139 -13.23 3.27 5.21
CA THR A 139 -13.92 4.18 4.31
C THR A 139 -12.88 4.86 3.43
N SER A 140 -13.01 4.72 2.13
CA SER A 140 -12.24 5.36 1.06
C SER A 140 -10.71 5.43 1.27
N GLY A 141 -9.98 4.87 0.34
CA GLY A 141 -8.53 5.00 0.24
C GLY A 141 -8.15 5.28 -1.20
N ASN A 142 -7.15 6.11 -1.40
CA ASN A 142 -6.50 6.31 -2.69
C ASN A 142 -5.23 5.47 -2.72
N GLN A 143 -5.06 4.68 -3.76
CA GLN A 143 -3.89 3.84 -3.93
C GLN A 143 -3.31 4.09 -5.32
N ASP A 144 -2.09 4.60 -5.34
CA ASP A 144 -1.34 4.86 -6.56
C ASP A 144 -0.13 3.92 -6.64
N PHE A 145 -0.06 3.13 -7.69
CA PHE A 145 1.02 2.19 -7.92
C PHE A 145 1.72 2.48 -9.24
N ALA A 146 3.03 2.71 -9.19
CA ALA A 146 3.88 2.85 -10.35
C ALA A 146 4.96 1.77 -10.34
N VAL A 147 4.87 0.79 -11.25
CA VAL A 147 5.80 -0.35 -11.28
C VAL A 147 6.47 -0.43 -12.64
N THR A 148 7.78 -0.39 -12.65
CA THR A 148 8.60 -0.46 -13.87
C THR A 148 9.66 -1.55 -13.75
N GLY A 149 9.70 -2.47 -14.67
CA GLY A 149 10.66 -3.58 -14.67
C GLY A 149 10.48 -4.50 -15.87
N THR A 150 11.20 -5.62 -15.88
CA THR A 150 11.07 -6.62 -16.94
C THR A 150 9.93 -7.60 -16.69
N SER A 151 9.69 -7.96 -15.45
CA SER A 151 8.62 -8.89 -15.04
C SER A 151 7.92 -8.32 -13.83
N ASN A 152 6.72 -7.83 -14.05
CA ASN A 152 5.93 -7.23 -12.98
C ASN A 152 4.81 -8.19 -12.54
N ASP A 153 4.65 -8.38 -11.27
CA ASP A 153 3.52 -9.08 -10.65
C ASP A 153 2.89 -8.12 -9.63
N VAL A 154 1.67 -7.72 -9.88
CA VAL A 154 0.95 -6.70 -9.10
C VAL A 154 -0.38 -7.28 -8.65
N ASN A 155 -0.49 -7.58 -7.37
CA ASN A 155 -1.71 -8.08 -6.77
C ASN A 155 -2.27 -7.04 -5.79
N VAL A 156 -3.43 -6.48 -6.10
CA VAL A 156 -4.08 -5.43 -5.32
C VAL A 156 -5.47 -5.88 -4.91
N ARG A 157 -5.67 -6.02 -3.62
CA ARG A 157 -6.97 -6.40 -3.07
C ARG A 157 -7.52 -5.32 -2.15
N CYS A 158 -8.71 -4.84 -2.46
CA CYS A 158 -9.41 -3.87 -1.64
C CYS A 158 -10.81 -4.37 -1.24
N GLU A 159 -11.02 -4.54 0.05
CA GLU A 159 -12.27 -5.03 0.64
C GLU A 159 -13.00 -3.94 1.44
N VAL A 160 -12.85 -2.69 1.04
CA VAL A 160 -13.41 -1.54 1.77
C VAL A 160 -14.41 -0.76 0.92
N VAL A 161 -15.14 0.11 1.56
CA VAL A 161 -16.08 1.01 0.91
C VAL A 161 -15.33 2.08 0.11
N GLY A 162 -15.55 2.16 -1.21
CA GLY A 162 -15.03 3.25 -2.04
C GLY A 162 -13.53 3.21 -2.30
N CYS A 163 -12.99 2.10 -2.74
CA CYS A 163 -11.59 2.03 -3.17
C CYS A 163 -11.36 2.77 -4.48
N VAL A 164 -10.31 3.57 -4.49
CA VAL A 164 -9.79 4.21 -5.70
C VAL A 164 -8.38 3.68 -5.96
N ASN A 165 -8.23 2.88 -6.99
CA ASN A 165 -6.95 2.33 -7.40
C ASN A 165 -6.51 2.97 -8.71
N SER A 166 -5.29 3.47 -8.74
CA SER A 166 -4.62 3.95 -9.93
C SER A 166 -3.29 3.21 -10.08
N TRP A 167 -3.06 2.60 -11.23
CA TRP A 167 -1.81 1.89 -11.45
C TRP A 167 -1.25 2.12 -12.84
N THR A 168 0.07 2.29 -12.85
CA THR A 168 0.89 2.38 -14.06
C THR A 168 1.93 1.29 -14.01
N VAL A 169 1.82 0.31 -14.90
CA VAL A 169 2.73 -0.83 -14.92
C VAL A 169 3.43 -0.90 -16.28
N SER A 170 4.75 -0.97 -16.26
CA SER A 170 5.56 -1.02 -17.47
C SER A 170 6.61 -2.13 -17.39
N GLY A 171 6.58 -3.06 -18.31
CA GLY A 171 7.50 -4.19 -18.33
C GLY A 171 7.30 -5.10 -19.53
N ASN A 172 8.11 -6.15 -19.64
CA ASN A 172 7.96 -7.09 -20.75
C ASN A 172 6.87 -8.13 -20.51
N SER A 173 6.68 -8.54 -19.25
CA SER A 173 5.65 -9.50 -18.86
C SER A 173 5.00 -9.00 -17.61
N ASN A 174 3.76 -8.55 -17.72
CA ASN A 174 3.02 -8.01 -16.58
C ASN A 174 1.91 -9.00 -16.21
N ASP A 175 1.82 -9.32 -14.94
CA ASP A 175 0.72 -10.09 -14.34
C ASP A 175 0.05 -9.17 -13.30
N ILE A 176 -1.20 -8.82 -13.53
CA ILE A 176 -1.92 -7.85 -12.72
C ILE A 176 -3.24 -8.45 -12.31
N ASP A 177 -3.40 -8.62 -11.01
CA ASP A 177 -4.60 -9.13 -10.38
C ASP A 177 -5.15 -8.03 -9.44
N THR A 178 -6.35 -7.57 -9.71
CA THR A 178 -6.99 -6.53 -8.91
C THR A 178 -8.38 -6.93 -8.49
N THR A 179 -8.59 -7.06 -7.20
CA THR A 179 -9.90 -7.38 -6.63
C THR A 179 -10.42 -6.21 -5.79
N GLN A 180 -11.60 -5.71 -6.13
CA GLN A 180 -12.32 -4.72 -5.32
C GLN A 180 -13.68 -5.27 -4.92
N THR A 181 -13.93 -5.39 -3.61
CA THR A 181 -15.22 -5.87 -3.09
C THR A 181 -15.76 -4.92 -2.04
N GLY A 182 -17.07 -4.67 -2.03
CA GLY A 182 -17.69 -3.81 -1.03
C GLY A 182 -18.98 -3.13 -1.51
N ASN A 183 -19.51 -2.24 -0.69
CA ASN A 183 -20.85 -1.64 -0.90
C ASN A 183 -20.84 -0.24 -1.51
N ALA A 184 -19.74 0.24 -2.09
CA ALA A 184 -19.67 1.61 -2.60
C ALA A 184 -18.97 1.72 -3.95
N ASN A 185 -18.91 2.95 -4.45
CA ASN A 185 -18.27 3.30 -5.71
C ASN A 185 -16.79 2.94 -5.71
N HIS A 186 -16.44 1.87 -6.37
CA HIS A 186 -15.05 1.52 -6.64
C HIS A 186 -14.58 2.16 -7.93
N SER A 187 -13.32 2.54 -7.97
CA SER A 187 -12.69 3.07 -9.17
C SER A 187 -11.36 2.41 -9.42
N ILE A 188 -11.17 1.93 -10.64
CA ILE A 188 -9.88 1.43 -11.13
C ILE A 188 -9.49 2.24 -12.35
N THR A 189 -8.29 2.79 -12.33
CA THR A 189 -7.65 3.39 -13.50
C THR A 189 -6.30 2.73 -13.71
N GLY A 190 -6.10 2.07 -14.84
CA GLY A 190 -4.89 1.32 -15.13
C GLY A 190 -4.27 1.69 -16.47
N VAL A 191 -2.95 1.85 -16.49
CA VAL A 191 -2.14 1.97 -17.69
C VAL A 191 -1.07 0.89 -17.69
N ILE A 192 -1.10 0.02 -18.69
CA ILE A 192 -0.17 -1.10 -18.79
C ILE A 192 0.55 -1.05 -20.11
N THR A 193 1.85 -1.21 -20.07
CA THR A 193 2.69 -1.27 -21.27
C THR A 193 3.64 -2.45 -21.20
N GLY A 194 3.59 -3.32 -22.19
CA GLY A 194 4.46 -4.49 -22.21
C GLY A 194 4.19 -5.42 -23.40
N ASN A 195 5.03 -6.46 -23.55
CA ASN A 195 4.88 -7.38 -24.65
C ASN A 195 3.88 -8.51 -24.37
N SER A 196 3.80 -8.96 -23.13
CA SER A 196 2.88 -10.02 -22.70
C SER A 196 2.23 -9.59 -21.39
N ASN A 197 0.96 -9.26 -21.44
CA ASN A 197 0.23 -8.79 -20.27
C ASN A 197 -0.88 -9.80 -19.94
N ASN A 198 -0.97 -10.19 -18.70
CA ASN A 198 -2.11 -10.89 -18.13
C ASN A 198 -2.77 -9.96 -17.09
N ILE A 199 -4.02 -9.63 -17.32
CA ILE A 199 -4.75 -8.66 -16.52
C ILE A 199 -6.05 -9.32 -16.09
N ASP A 200 -6.23 -9.44 -14.78
CA ASP A 200 -7.43 -9.95 -14.14
C ASP A 200 -7.99 -8.87 -13.22
N VAL A 201 -9.22 -8.46 -13.45
CA VAL A 201 -9.87 -7.41 -12.67
C VAL A 201 -11.25 -7.83 -12.23
N ASP A 202 -11.39 -8.08 -10.95
CA ASP A 202 -12.64 -8.36 -10.29
C ASP A 202 -13.16 -7.14 -9.54
N GLN A 203 -14.28 -6.58 -9.97
CA GLN A 203 -14.93 -5.49 -9.27
C GLN A 203 -16.37 -5.86 -8.87
N THR A 204 -16.60 -6.09 -7.60
CA THR A 204 -17.92 -6.50 -7.07
C THR A 204 -18.48 -5.45 -6.11
N ASN A 205 -19.62 -4.89 -6.44
CA ASN A 205 -20.39 -3.98 -5.59
C ASN A 205 -21.61 -4.71 -4.99
N ALA A 206 -21.46 -5.25 -3.79
CA ALA A 206 -22.55 -5.96 -3.13
C ALA A 206 -23.58 -4.98 -2.52
N GLY A 207 -24.78 -4.92 -3.08
CA GLY A 207 -25.96 -4.36 -2.41
C GLY A 207 -26.23 -2.86 -2.54
N GLY A 208 -25.64 -2.17 -3.50
CA GLY A 208 -25.88 -0.74 -3.70
C GLY A 208 -26.19 -0.35 -5.17
N SER A 209 -26.89 0.77 -5.39
CA SER A 209 -27.12 1.35 -6.72
C SER A 209 -25.92 2.19 -7.20
N THR A 210 -24.71 1.81 -6.90
CA THR A 210 -23.50 2.57 -7.16
C THR A 210 -22.71 1.94 -8.29
N THR A 211 -22.29 2.77 -9.23
CA THR A 211 -21.55 2.36 -10.42
C THR A 211 -20.05 2.26 -10.09
N GLY A 212 -19.48 1.09 -10.33
CA GLY A 212 -18.01 0.99 -10.41
C GLY A 212 -17.46 1.69 -11.65
N ILE A 213 -16.33 2.33 -11.54
CA ILE A 213 -15.61 2.93 -12.65
C ILE A 213 -14.40 2.07 -12.96
N LEU A 214 -14.28 1.66 -14.22
CA LEU A 214 -13.13 0.91 -14.69
C LEU A 214 -12.61 1.55 -15.98
N SER A 215 -11.34 1.93 -15.96
CA SER A 215 -10.64 2.48 -17.12
C SER A 215 -9.28 1.82 -17.22
N ILE A 216 -9.10 0.96 -18.20
CA ILE A 216 -7.82 0.26 -18.43
C ILE A 216 -7.34 0.57 -19.84
N ILE A 217 -6.09 1.01 -19.92
CA ILE A 217 -5.36 1.21 -21.17
C ILE A 217 -4.20 0.22 -21.19
N ALA A 218 -4.30 -0.80 -22.03
CA ALA A 218 -3.24 -1.79 -22.19
C ALA A 218 -2.62 -1.70 -23.58
N THR A 219 -1.31 -1.58 -23.63
CA THR A 219 -0.52 -1.67 -24.85
C THR A 219 0.30 -2.94 -24.81
N THR A 220 -0.11 -3.92 -25.61
CA THR A 220 0.49 -5.25 -25.60
C THR A 220 0.57 -5.83 -27.00
N SER A 221 1.58 -6.66 -27.25
CA SER A 221 1.68 -7.48 -28.47
C SER A 221 1.00 -8.85 -28.33
N SER A 222 0.92 -9.36 -27.09
CA SER A 222 0.18 -10.56 -26.73
C SER A 222 -0.24 -10.48 -25.27
N GLY A 223 -1.40 -11.01 -24.91
CA GLY A 223 -1.86 -10.98 -23.54
C GLY A 223 -3.32 -11.36 -23.40
N THR A 224 -3.74 -11.55 -22.17
CA THR A 224 -5.11 -11.83 -21.78
C THR A 224 -5.60 -10.67 -20.92
N ILE A 225 -6.82 -10.24 -21.14
CA ILE A 225 -7.49 -9.27 -20.28
C ILE A 225 -8.82 -9.92 -19.91
N ASP A 226 -8.99 -10.21 -18.63
CA ASP A 226 -10.23 -10.71 -18.05
C ASP A 226 -10.78 -9.63 -17.10
N ILE A 227 -12.05 -9.30 -17.25
CA ILE A 227 -12.67 -8.25 -16.46
C ILE A 227 -14.06 -8.70 -16.05
N ASP A 228 -14.21 -8.92 -14.75
CA ASP A 228 -15.48 -9.19 -14.13
C ASP A 228 -15.98 -7.99 -13.33
N GLN A 229 -17.00 -7.32 -13.83
CA GLN A 229 -17.64 -6.20 -13.14
C GLN A 229 -19.08 -6.53 -12.79
N CYS A 230 -19.35 -6.64 -11.51
CA CYS A 230 -20.66 -7.01 -11.00
C CYS A 230 -21.22 -5.98 -10.01
N THR A 231 -22.45 -5.53 -10.25
CA THR A 231 -23.11 -4.53 -9.41
C THR A 231 -24.18 -5.10 -8.46
N SER A 232 -24.73 -6.29 -8.74
CA SER A 232 -25.62 -7.01 -7.80
C SER A 232 -25.94 -8.41 -8.30
N GLY A 233 -25.84 -9.41 -7.44
CA GLY A 233 -26.39 -10.74 -7.70
C GLY A 233 -25.57 -11.67 -8.59
N CYS A 234 -24.26 -11.50 -8.59
CA CYS A 234 -23.33 -12.43 -9.23
C CYS A 234 -23.13 -13.67 -8.39
#